data_f23fa1b8c5ebf2b9655d209286f41135
#
_entry.id   f23fa1b8c5ebf2b9655d209286f41135
#
_cell.length_a   1.000
_cell.length_b   1.000
_cell.length_c   1.000
_cell.angle_alpha   90.00
_cell.angle_beta   90.00
_cell.angle_gamma   90.00
#
_symmetry.space_group_name_H-M   'P 1'
#
loop_
_entity.id
_entity.type
_entity.pdbx_description
1 polymer ?
#
loop_
_entity_poly.entity_id
_entity_poly.type
_entity_poly.pdbx_seq_one_letter_code
_entity_poly.pdbx_strand_id
1 'polypeptide(L)'
;MKSVTKLLTTAAVIASTTSSAFAACTNDTWNKIVDRGTIVVGVKADTKPWGFLDSSGELVGMEVDMAAEVAETMGVELELVGVQSSNRMQFLEQGRIDLMIATMSDRADRRELVGIVQPNYYTSGTNVMSPKALGLTEWSELEGKPVCGKQGAFYNTIVEERYGAEIIAFTGNAEAKQALRDRRCIAWVFDDSSIAADLASGEYEDFEMPLKTEDDNPWGLAVPLGEESCVFGRFMAGMQYDWLQSGRLLELEEKWGIQRSAFLEAQQDRFSDWLAE
;
A
#
# COMPACT_ATOMS: atom_id res chain seq x y z
N MET A 1 83.91 10.74 -15.96
CA MET A 1 83.09 9.70 -15.33
C MET A 1 81.93 10.38 -14.64
N LYS A 2 80.70 10.33 -15.24
CA LYS A 2 79.45 10.95 -14.70
C LYS A 2 78.57 9.83 -14.15
N SER A 3 78.40 9.84 -12.82
CA SER A 3 77.50 8.91 -12.10
C SER A 3 76.10 9.35 -12.22
N VAL A 4 75.21 8.49 -12.76
CA VAL A 4 73.76 8.75 -12.88
C VAL A 4 73.07 7.96 -11.77
N THR A 5 72.57 8.68 -10.78
CA THR A 5 71.76 8.13 -9.70
C THR A 5 70.32 7.99 -10.18
N LYS A 6 69.79 6.77 -10.28
CA LYS A 6 68.35 6.49 -10.57
C LYS A 6 67.54 6.59 -9.28
N LEU A 7 66.65 7.57 -9.20
CA LEU A 7 65.59 7.60 -8.18
C LEU A 7 64.51 6.59 -8.59
N LEU A 8 64.24 5.62 -7.76
CA LEU A 8 63.06 4.76 -7.80
C LEU A 8 61.93 5.42 -6.99
N THR A 9 60.92 5.93 -7.68
CA THR A 9 59.68 6.40 -7.07
C THR A 9 58.72 5.19 -6.88
N THR A 10 58.54 4.75 -5.65
CA THR A 10 57.53 3.73 -5.29
C THR A 10 56.19 4.42 -5.14
N ALA A 11 55.27 4.17 -6.09
CA ALA A 11 53.89 4.61 -5.98
C ALA A 11 53.11 3.66 -5.04
N ALA A 12 52.76 4.12 -3.86
CA ALA A 12 51.84 3.41 -2.96
C ALA A 12 50.40 3.54 -3.48
N VAL A 13 49.83 2.44 -3.98
CA VAL A 13 48.41 2.35 -4.32
C VAL A 13 47.62 2.17 -3.04
N ILE A 14 46.95 3.22 -2.57
CA ILE A 14 46.00 3.15 -1.46
C ILE A 14 44.70 2.56 -2.05
N ALA A 15 44.45 1.29 -1.82
CA ALA A 15 43.18 0.64 -2.09
C ALA A 15 42.17 1.14 -1.05
N SER A 16 41.35 2.10 -1.42
CA SER A 16 40.17 2.53 -0.63
C SER A 16 39.12 1.42 -0.68
N THR A 17 39.08 0.59 0.35
CA THR A 17 37.97 -0.34 0.57
C THR A 17 36.76 0.47 1.01
N THR A 18 35.84 0.75 0.10
CA THR A 18 34.51 1.25 0.45
C THR A 18 33.76 0.10 1.14
N SER A 19 33.84 0.06 2.46
CA SER A 19 32.92 -0.76 3.25
C SER A 19 31.52 -0.16 3.07
N SER A 20 30.66 -0.85 2.32
CA SER A 20 29.22 -0.60 2.36
C SER A 20 28.80 -0.89 3.80
N ALA A 21 28.63 0.15 4.61
CA ALA A 21 28.03 0.02 5.92
C ALA A 21 26.58 -0.42 5.70
N PHE A 22 26.30 -1.73 5.85
CA PHE A 22 24.94 -2.16 6.11
C PHE A 22 24.52 -1.45 7.40
N ALA A 23 23.47 -0.63 7.33
CA ALA A 23 22.91 -0.02 8.53
C ALA A 23 22.59 -1.16 9.50
N ALA A 24 23.18 -1.11 10.71
CA ALA A 24 22.91 -2.13 11.72
C ALA A 24 21.43 -2.01 12.13
N CYS A 25 20.73 -3.14 12.18
CA CYS A 25 19.37 -3.18 12.68
C CYS A 25 19.32 -2.73 14.14
N THR A 26 18.60 -1.64 14.43
CA THR A 26 18.42 -1.15 15.80
C THR A 26 17.32 -1.90 16.54
N ASN A 27 16.34 -2.47 15.81
CA ASN A 27 15.14 -3.13 16.34
C ASN A 27 14.31 -2.23 17.27
N ASP A 28 14.39 -0.93 17.08
CA ASP A 28 13.80 0.06 18.00
C ASP A 28 12.28 -0.08 18.08
N THR A 29 11.59 -0.28 16.93
CA THR A 29 10.15 -0.46 16.90
C THR A 29 9.72 -1.75 17.58
N TRP A 30 10.42 -2.88 17.33
CA TRP A 30 10.13 -4.15 18.00
C TRP A 30 10.24 -4.03 19.52
N ASN A 31 11.33 -3.49 20.01
CA ASN A 31 11.56 -3.31 21.44
C ASN A 31 10.51 -2.37 22.06
N LYS A 32 10.22 -1.26 21.40
CA LYS A 32 9.17 -0.31 21.82
C LYS A 32 7.80 -0.98 21.97
N ILE A 33 7.40 -1.84 21.02
CA ILE A 33 6.12 -2.56 21.08
C ILE A 33 6.13 -3.54 22.25
N VAL A 34 7.18 -4.36 22.39
CA VAL A 34 7.28 -5.35 23.47
C VAL A 34 7.31 -4.69 24.86
N ASP A 35 8.11 -3.65 25.04
CA ASP A 35 8.22 -2.94 26.32
C ASP A 35 6.92 -2.24 26.72
N ARG A 36 6.17 -1.71 25.74
CA ARG A 36 4.88 -1.06 25.94
C ARG A 36 3.73 -2.07 26.11
N GLY A 37 3.88 -3.29 25.59
CA GLY A 37 2.83 -4.30 25.55
C GLY A 37 1.68 -3.98 24.58
N THR A 38 1.89 -3.07 23.63
CA THR A 38 0.86 -2.60 22.69
C THR A 38 1.50 -2.32 21.33
N ILE A 39 0.85 -2.73 20.24
CA ILE A 39 1.18 -2.31 18.88
C ILE A 39 0.17 -1.27 18.39
N VAL A 40 0.65 -0.18 17.80
CA VAL A 40 -0.19 0.87 17.18
C VAL A 40 -0.19 0.69 15.68
N VAL A 41 -1.33 0.31 15.10
CA VAL A 41 -1.43 0.02 13.68
C VAL A 41 -2.27 1.08 12.96
N GLY A 42 -1.68 1.69 11.93
CA GLY A 42 -2.38 2.60 11.04
C GLY A 42 -3.16 1.82 9.98
N VAL A 43 -4.48 1.97 9.96
CA VAL A 43 -5.38 1.37 8.97
C VAL A 43 -6.21 2.44 8.28
N LYS A 44 -6.72 2.15 7.08
CA LYS A 44 -7.61 3.11 6.39
C LYS A 44 -8.88 3.36 7.21
N ALA A 45 -9.38 4.59 7.17
CA ALA A 45 -10.61 4.96 7.89
C ALA A 45 -11.80 5.26 6.94
N ASP A 46 -11.60 5.16 5.62
CA ASP A 46 -12.58 5.59 4.61
C ASP A 46 -12.57 4.75 3.33
N THR A 47 -11.96 3.56 3.36
CA THR A 47 -11.78 2.71 2.17
C THR A 47 -12.43 1.34 2.41
N LYS A 48 -13.75 1.25 2.19
CA LYS A 48 -14.48 -0.03 2.23
C LYS A 48 -14.00 -0.94 1.09
N PRO A 49 -13.92 -2.24 1.34
CA PRO A 49 -14.07 -2.97 2.61
C PRO A 49 -12.75 -3.18 3.35
N TRP A 50 -11.67 -2.48 2.95
CA TRP A 50 -10.30 -2.63 3.46
C TRP A 50 -10.12 -2.12 4.89
N GLY A 51 -10.41 -0.82 5.10
CA GLY A 51 -10.42 -0.18 6.40
C GLY A 51 -11.33 1.05 6.37
N PHE A 52 -12.32 1.10 7.25
CA PHE A 52 -13.31 2.16 7.29
C PHE A 52 -13.97 2.25 8.67
N LEU A 53 -14.61 3.38 8.92
CA LEU A 53 -15.47 3.54 10.10
C LEU A 53 -16.85 2.96 9.80
N ASP A 54 -17.33 2.06 10.64
CA ASP A 54 -18.69 1.55 10.58
C ASP A 54 -19.72 2.56 11.11
N SER A 55 -20.99 2.16 11.20
CA SER A 55 -22.07 3.03 11.69
C SER A 55 -21.97 3.36 13.18
N SER A 56 -21.19 2.62 13.95
CA SER A 56 -20.89 2.91 15.37
C SER A 56 -19.67 3.81 15.55
N GLY A 57 -18.92 4.06 14.48
CA GLY A 57 -17.68 4.83 14.49
C GLY A 57 -16.45 3.98 14.79
N GLU A 58 -16.57 2.66 14.80
CA GLU A 58 -15.46 1.73 15.01
C GLU A 58 -14.72 1.47 13.69
N LEU A 59 -13.39 1.33 13.78
CA LEU A 59 -12.57 0.93 12.65
C LEU A 59 -12.76 -0.56 12.38
N VAL A 60 -13.20 -0.89 11.18
CA VAL A 60 -13.45 -2.27 10.72
C VAL A 60 -12.93 -2.45 9.28
N GLY A 61 -12.77 -3.70 8.84
CA GLY A 61 -12.34 -4.03 7.49
C GLY A 61 -11.30 -5.14 7.46
N MET A 62 -10.96 -5.58 6.25
CA MET A 62 -10.00 -6.67 6.03
C MET A 62 -8.63 -6.34 6.67
N GLU A 63 -8.14 -5.12 6.52
CA GLU A 63 -6.85 -4.69 7.06
C GLU A 63 -6.88 -4.53 8.59
N VAL A 64 -8.06 -4.28 9.16
CA VAL A 64 -8.25 -4.28 10.62
C VAL A 64 -8.17 -5.69 11.19
N ASP A 65 -8.77 -6.69 10.51
CA ASP A 65 -8.62 -8.08 10.89
C ASP A 65 -7.14 -8.52 10.82
N MET A 66 -6.43 -8.14 9.76
CA MET A 66 -4.99 -8.41 9.63
C MET A 66 -4.19 -7.78 10.79
N ALA A 67 -4.52 -6.55 11.18
CA ALA A 67 -3.88 -5.89 12.33
C ALA A 67 -4.15 -6.63 13.65
N ALA A 68 -5.36 -7.14 13.83
CA ALA A 68 -5.71 -7.93 15.01
C ALA A 68 -4.90 -9.25 15.08
N GLU A 69 -4.73 -9.94 13.96
CA GLU A 69 -3.91 -11.16 13.89
C GLU A 69 -2.43 -10.90 14.18
N VAL A 70 -1.90 -9.73 13.75
CA VAL A 70 -0.53 -9.33 14.09
C VAL A 70 -0.39 -9.16 15.59
N ALA A 71 -1.29 -8.42 16.24
CA ALA A 71 -1.24 -8.17 17.68
C ALA A 71 -1.40 -9.47 18.48
N GLU A 72 -2.33 -10.34 18.08
CA GLU A 72 -2.52 -11.66 18.68
C GLU A 72 -1.25 -12.52 18.58
N THR A 73 -0.64 -12.59 17.41
CA THR A 73 0.59 -13.38 17.20
C THR A 73 1.78 -12.83 17.98
N MET A 74 1.86 -11.51 18.14
CA MET A 74 2.88 -10.86 18.99
C MET A 74 2.58 -11.01 20.50
N GLY A 75 1.34 -11.36 20.89
CA GLY A 75 0.91 -11.42 22.28
C GLY A 75 0.83 -10.05 22.95
N VAL A 76 0.45 -9.00 22.20
CA VAL A 76 0.32 -7.62 22.69
C VAL A 76 -1.07 -7.06 22.42
N GLU A 77 -1.43 -5.98 23.09
CA GLU A 77 -2.68 -5.25 22.83
C GLU A 77 -2.61 -4.52 21.46
N LEU A 78 -3.77 -4.38 20.81
CA LEU A 78 -3.91 -3.63 19.58
C LEU A 78 -4.48 -2.23 19.83
N GLU A 79 -3.80 -1.20 19.34
CA GLU A 79 -4.34 0.15 19.19
C GLU A 79 -4.46 0.48 17.69
N LEU A 80 -5.64 0.87 17.23
CA LEU A 80 -5.91 1.25 15.86
C LEU A 80 -5.90 2.77 15.68
N VAL A 81 -5.22 3.22 14.64
CA VAL A 81 -5.21 4.64 14.23
C VAL A 81 -5.72 4.74 12.79
N GLY A 82 -6.84 5.44 12.63
CA GLY A 82 -7.40 5.73 11.31
C GLY A 82 -6.49 6.69 10.52
N VAL A 83 -6.04 6.28 9.33
CA VAL A 83 -5.18 7.08 8.47
C VAL A 83 -5.81 7.35 7.10
N GLN A 84 -5.34 8.41 6.46
CA GLN A 84 -5.65 8.78 5.08
C GLN A 84 -4.45 8.52 4.16
N SER A 85 -4.68 8.44 2.84
CA SER A 85 -3.60 8.26 1.87
C SER A 85 -2.55 9.37 1.95
N SER A 86 -2.96 10.59 2.30
CA SER A 86 -2.09 11.77 2.41
C SER A 86 -1.22 11.82 3.66
N ASN A 87 -1.60 11.16 4.76
CA ASN A 87 -0.88 11.30 6.05
C ASN A 87 -0.25 10.00 6.58
N ARG A 88 -0.60 8.84 6.02
CA ARG A 88 -0.22 7.52 6.57
C ARG A 88 1.29 7.32 6.68
N MET A 89 2.08 7.74 5.66
CA MET A 89 3.54 7.63 5.70
C MET A 89 4.14 8.56 6.76
N GLN A 90 3.66 9.79 6.85
CA GLN A 90 4.09 10.73 7.87
C GLN A 90 3.80 10.24 9.30
N PHE A 91 2.65 9.56 9.50
CA PHE A 91 2.32 8.99 10.82
C PHE A 91 3.30 7.89 11.22
N LEU A 92 3.73 7.06 10.26
CA LEU A 92 4.75 6.05 10.49
C LEU A 92 6.13 6.68 10.77
N GLU A 93 6.54 7.66 9.95
CA GLU A 93 7.80 8.40 10.12
C GLU A 93 7.90 9.10 11.48
N GLN A 94 6.79 9.68 11.95
CA GLN A 94 6.71 10.34 13.25
C GLN A 94 6.57 9.38 14.45
N GLY A 95 6.51 8.07 14.20
CA GLY A 95 6.31 7.06 15.24
C GLY A 95 4.95 7.13 15.94
N ARG A 96 3.94 7.76 15.29
CA ARG A 96 2.54 7.79 15.76
C ARG A 96 1.84 6.45 15.54
N ILE A 97 2.31 5.66 14.57
CA ILE A 97 1.97 4.28 14.35
C ILE A 97 3.27 3.47 14.24
N ASP A 98 3.25 2.22 14.63
CA ASP A 98 4.39 1.30 14.56
C ASP A 98 4.37 0.49 13.26
N LEU A 99 3.17 0.20 12.76
CA LEU A 99 2.89 -0.57 11.55
C LEU A 99 1.82 0.13 10.72
N MET A 100 1.93 0.05 9.41
CA MET A 100 0.91 0.52 8.49
C MET A 100 0.38 -0.63 7.63
N ILE A 101 -0.93 -0.90 7.75
CA ILE A 101 -1.70 -1.80 6.89
C ILE A 101 -2.85 -0.97 6.30
N ALA A 102 -2.59 -0.30 5.16
CA ALA A 102 -3.48 0.78 4.71
C ALA A 102 -3.48 0.96 3.19
N THR A 103 -3.79 -0.09 2.43
CA THR A 103 -3.83 -0.10 0.95
C THR A 103 -2.61 0.58 0.32
N MET A 104 -1.41 0.21 0.82
CA MET A 104 -0.17 0.90 0.46
C MET A 104 0.45 0.29 -0.78
N SER A 105 0.26 0.92 -1.94
CA SER A 105 0.94 0.50 -3.17
C SER A 105 2.46 0.55 -3.00
N ASP A 106 3.11 -0.53 -3.33
CA ASP A 106 4.55 -0.72 -3.28
C ASP A 106 5.22 -0.04 -4.47
N ARG A 107 5.73 1.15 -4.25
CA ARG A 107 6.33 2.02 -5.26
C ARG A 107 7.70 2.50 -4.84
N ALA A 108 8.58 2.72 -5.81
CA ALA A 108 9.96 3.15 -5.55
C ALA A 108 10.02 4.45 -4.73
N ASP A 109 9.20 5.45 -5.08
CA ASP A 109 9.11 6.73 -4.37
C ASP A 109 8.67 6.58 -2.91
N ARG A 110 7.83 5.58 -2.60
CA ARG A 110 7.38 5.30 -1.23
C ARG A 110 8.40 4.53 -0.42
N ARG A 111 9.17 3.65 -1.06
CA ARG A 111 10.28 2.92 -0.42
C ARG A 111 11.42 3.84 0.03
N GLU A 112 11.47 5.07 -0.45
CA GLU A 112 12.40 6.10 0.05
C GLU A 112 11.94 6.71 1.39
N LEU A 113 10.67 6.56 1.74
CA LEU A 113 10.05 7.19 2.93
C LEU A 113 9.72 6.17 4.03
N VAL A 114 9.39 4.93 3.66
CA VAL A 114 8.98 3.87 4.59
C VAL A 114 9.55 2.52 4.16
N GLY A 115 9.76 1.62 5.10
CA GLY A 115 10.18 0.24 4.85
C GLY A 115 9.01 -0.63 4.41
N ILE A 116 8.86 -0.89 3.10
CA ILE A 116 7.80 -1.78 2.60
C ILE A 116 8.27 -3.23 2.67
N VAL A 117 7.53 -4.03 3.43
CA VAL A 117 7.85 -5.44 3.71
C VAL A 117 7.35 -6.35 2.59
N GLN A 118 8.17 -7.33 2.21
CA GLN A 118 7.83 -8.36 1.22
C GLN A 118 7.52 -9.71 1.92
N PRO A 119 6.68 -10.56 1.28
CA PRO A 119 5.93 -10.38 0.02
C PRO A 119 4.77 -9.40 0.18
N ASN A 120 4.30 -8.80 -0.92
CA ASN A 120 3.10 -7.96 -0.89
C ASN A 120 1.86 -8.81 -0.56
N TYR A 121 0.93 -8.25 0.25
CA TYR A 121 -0.25 -8.98 0.70
C TYR A 121 -1.44 -8.89 -0.26
N TYR A 122 -1.44 -7.93 -1.18
CA TYR A 122 -2.52 -7.72 -2.14
C TYR A 122 -2.03 -7.01 -3.40
N THR A 123 -2.93 -6.82 -4.37
CA THR A 123 -2.72 -5.95 -5.52
C THR A 123 -4.03 -5.30 -5.96
N SER A 124 -3.96 -4.12 -6.54
CA SER A 124 -5.10 -3.42 -7.15
C SER A 124 -4.59 -2.48 -8.23
N GLY A 125 -5.34 -2.37 -9.30
CA GLY A 125 -5.01 -1.50 -10.41
C GLY A 125 -5.71 -0.14 -10.33
N THR A 126 -5.39 0.71 -11.29
CA THR A 126 -6.03 2.02 -11.48
C THR A 126 -7.23 1.87 -12.39
N ASN A 127 -8.40 2.34 -11.93
CA ASN A 127 -9.59 2.43 -12.79
C ASN A 127 -10.43 3.65 -12.40
N VAL A 128 -11.54 3.85 -13.10
CA VAL A 128 -12.51 4.91 -12.82
C VAL A 128 -13.90 4.35 -12.61
N MET A 129 -14.64 4.94 -11.69
CA MET A 129 -16.09 4.80 -11.61
C MET A 129 -16.74 6.01 -12.30
N SER A 130 -17.66 5.75 -13.24
CA SER A 130 -18.37 6.80 -13.96
C SER A 130 -19.85 6.46 -14.13
N PRO A 131 -20.75 7.45 -14.36
CA PRO A 131 -22.13 7.18 -14.70
C PRO A 131 -22.25 6.36 -16.00
N LYS A 132 -23.05 5.29 -16.01
CA LYS A 132 -23.36 4.48 -17.21
C LYS A 132 -23.83 5.33 -18.39
N ALA A 133 -24.61 6.39 -18.10
CA ALA A 133 -25.13 7.30 -19.12
C ALA A 133 -24.04 8.09 -19.86
N LEU A 134 -22.81 8.13 -19.34
CA LEU A 134 -21.69 8.79 -20.00
C LEU A 134 -21.11 7.94 -21.15
N GLY A 135 -21.16 6.60 -21.00
CA GLY A 135 -20.72 5.65 -22.01
C GLY A 135 -19.23 5.75 -22.33
N LEU A 136 -18.37 5.95 -21.32
CA LEU A 136 -16.91 5.95 -21.48
C LEU A 136 -16.46 4.58 -21.99
N THR A 137 -15.51 4.57 -22.95
CA THR A 137 -14.94 3.34 -23.52
C THR A 137 -13.42 3.36 -23.51
N GLU A 138 -12.82 4.54 -23.48
CA GLU A 138 -11.36 4.73 -23.59
C GLU A 138 -10.87 5.75 -22.57
N TRP A 139 -9.67 5.54 -22.04
CA TRP A 139 -9.00 6.46 -21.11
C TRP A 139 -8.76 7.85 -21.71
N SER A 140 -8.51 7.94 -23.01
CA SER A 140 -8.31 9.19 -23.74
C SER A 140 -9.51 10.13 -23.71
N GLU A 141 -10.71 9.63 -23.43
CA GLU A 141 -11.94 10.45 -23.32
C GLU A 141 -11.95 11.33 -22.05
N LEU A 142 -11.00 11.11 -21.13
CA LEU A 142 -10.79 11.93 -19.93
C LEU A 142 -10.04 13.23 -20.21
N GLU A 143 -9.46 13.43 -21.41
CA GLU A 143 -8.68 14.62 -21.77
C GLU A 143 -9.51 15.90 -21.55
N GLY A 144 -8.96 16.84 -20.77
CA GLY A 144 -9.61 18.11 -20.41
C GLY A 144 -10.91 17.96 -19.60
N LYS A 145 -11.18 16.79 -19.01
CA LYS A 145 -12.38 16.57 -18.21
C LYS A 145 -12.07 16.56 -16.71
N PRO A 146 -12.98 17.08 -15.88
CA PRO A 146 -12.84 16.99 -14.43
C PRO A 146 -13.00 15.54 -13.96
N VAL A 147 -11.97 15.01 -13.29
CA VAL A 147 -11.97 13.69 -12.66
C VAL A 147 -11.75 13.86 -11.16
N CYS A 148 -12.65 13.29 -10.36
CA CYS A 148 -12.54 13.28 -8.91
C CYS A 148 -11.44 12.29 -8.50
N GLY A 149 -10.53 12.73 -7.63
CA GLY A 149 -9.46 11.92 -7.06
C GLY A 149 -9.37 12.08 -5.56
N LYS A 150 -8.51 11.29 -4.92
CA LYS A 150 -8.22 11.36 -3.49
C LYS A 150 -6.83 11.92 -3.25
N GLN A 151 -6.68 12.87 -2.32
CA GLN A 151 -5.39 13.42 -1.93
C GLN A 151 -4.43 12.31 -1.47
N GLY A 152 -3.18 12.36 -1.94
CA GLY A 152 -2.15 11.36 -1.65
C GLY A 152 -2.29 10.03 -2.40
N ALA A 153 -3.24 9.93 -3.33
CA ALA A 153 -3.36 8.79 -4.24
C ALA A 153 -2.48 9.02 -5.47
N PHE A 154 -1.67 8.01 -5.83
CA PHE A 154 -0.69 8.12 -6.90
C PHE A 154 -1.32 8.19 -8.30
N TYR A 155 -2.48 7.56 -8.49
CA TYR A 155 -3.16 7.52 -9.79
C TYR A 155 -3.70 8.88 -10.22
N ASN A 156 -3.84 9.86 -9.33
CA ASN A 156 -4.19 11.22 -9.72
C ASN A 156 -3.19 11.77 -10.73
N THR A 157 -1.90 11.74 -10.37
CA THR A 157 -0.80 12.19 -11.24
C THR A 157 -0.73 11.37 -12.53
N ILE A 158 -0.92 10.05 -12.44
CA ILE A 158 -0.88 9.19 -13.62
C ILE A 158 -1.99 9.57 -14.62
N VAL A 159 -3.22 9.73 -14.13
CA VAL A 159 -4.37 10.05 -15.00
C VAL A 159 -4.26 11.46 -15.56
N GLU A 160 -3.72 12.40 -14.79
CA GLU A 160 -3.43 13.76 -15.24
C GLU A 160 -2.32 13.78 -16.32
N GLU A 161 -1.18 13.15 -16.07
CA GLU A 161 -0.02 13.18 -16.99
C GLU A 161 -0.23 12.34 -18.25
N ARG A 162 -0.89 11.17 -18.12
CA ARG A 162 -1.03 10.20 -19.21
C ARG A 162 -2.23 10.49 -20.09
N TYR A 163 -3.31 10.99 -19.52
CA TYR A 163 -4.60 11.18 -20.21
C TYR A 163 -5.11 12.61 -20.21
N GLY A 164 -4.37 13.55 -19.65
CA GLY A 164 -4.73 14.98 -19.67
C GLY A 164 -6.00 15.31 -18.86
N ALA A 165 -6.40 14.47 -17.89
CA ALA A 165 -7.55 14.75 -17.06
C ALA A 165 -7.30 15.92 -16.10
N GLU A 166 -8.35 16.67 -15.75
CA GLU A 166 -8.30 17.73 -14.74
C GLU A 166 -8.68 17.18 -13.37
N ILE A 167 -7.68 16.88 -12.53
CA ILE A 167 -7.91 16.23 -11.23
C ILE A 167 -8.48 17.22 -10.21
N ILE A 168 -9.63 16.84 -9.62
CA ILE A 168 -10.23 17.50 -8.45
C ILE A 168 -10.03 16.57 -7.25
N ALA A 169 -8.98 16.81 -6.43
CA ALA A 169 -8.61 15.94 -5.33
C ALA A 169 -9.35 16.31 -4.03
N PHE A 170 -10.03 15.33 -3.42
CA PHE A 170 -10.75 15.42 -2.15
C PHE A 170 -9.97 14.73 -1.03
N THR A 171 -10.23 15.11 0.22
CA THR A 171 -9.57 14.51 1.38
C THR A 171 -9.99 13.05 1.56
N GLY A 172 -11.27 12.74 1.41
CA GLY A 172 -11.85 11.41 1.61
C GLY A 172 -12.56 10.84 0.38
N ASN A 173 -12.73 9.53 0.37
CA ASN A 173 -13.46 8.83 -0.69
C ASN A 173 -14.96 9.20 -0.73
N ALA A 174 -15.58 9.40 0.44
CA ALA A 174 -16.99 9.79 0.52
C ALA A 174 -17.25 11.14 -0.18
N GLU A 175 -16.37 12.12 0.04
CA GLU A 175 -16.44 13.44 -0.58
C GLU A 175 -16.24 13.36 -2.10
N ALA A 176 -15.25 12.58 -2.56
CA ALA A 176 -15.00 12.38 -3.98
C ALA A 176 -16.19 11.70 -4.69
N LYS A 177 -16.75 10.65 -4.08
CA LYS A 177 -17.92 9.94 -4.61
C LYS A 177 -19.20 10.82 -4.58
N GLN A 178 -19.36 11.65 -3.56
CA GLN A 178 -20.46 12.61 -3.52
C GLN A 178 -20.32 13.67 -4.63
N ALA A 179 -19.11 14.17 -4.86
CA ALA A 179 -18.85 15.12 -5.94
C ALA A 179 -19.12 14.50 -7.33
N LEU A 180 -18.85 13.20 -7.51
CA LEU A 180 -19.23 12.46 -8.72
C LEU A 180 -20.75 12.40 -8.88
N ARG A 181 -21.51 12.06 -7.82
CA ARG A 181 -22.98 12.07 -7.84
C ARG A 181 -23.54 13.46 -8.15
N ASP A 182 -22.91 14.50 -7.64
CA ASP A 182 -23.29 15.91 -7.89
C ASP A 182 -22.83 16.41 -9.26
N ARG A 183 -22.23 15.55 -10.10
CA ARG A 183 -21.72 15.86 -11.45
C ARG A 183 -20.67 16.99 -11.47
N ARG A 184 -19.90 17.14 -10.38
CA ARG A 184 -18.75 18.05 -10.32
C ARG A 184 -17.54 17.49 -11.07
N CYS A 185 -17.51 16.19 -11.28
CA CYS A 185 -16.57 15.46 -12.11
C CYS A 185 -17.32 14.38 -12.91
N ILE A 186 -16.72 13.93 -14.00
CA ILE A 186 -17.33 12.91 -14.88
C ILE A 186 -16.98 11.48 -14.43
N ALA A 187 -15.91 11.33 -13.67
CA ALA A 187 -15.44 10.05 -13.17
C ALA A 187 -14.75 10.25 -11.82
N TRP A 188 -14.63 9.16 -11.03
CA TRP A 188 -13.80 9.08 -9.83
C TRP A 188 -12.73 8.04 -10.07
N VAL A 189 -11.45 8.45 -10.02
CA VAL A 189 -10.29 7.57 -10.16
C VAL A 189 -9.89 6.98 -8.81
N PHE A 190 -9.77 5.66 -8.73
CA PHE A 190 -9.37 4.96 -7.51
C PHE A 190 -8.86 3.54 -7.81
N ASP A 191 -8.56 2.77 -6.73
CA ASP A 191 -8.27 1.35 -6.79
C ASP A 191 -9.46 0.58 -7.39
N ASP A 192 -9.24 -0.23 -8.42
CA ASP A 192 -10.29 -1.00 -9.10
C ASP A 192 -11.02 -1.96 -8.15
N SER A 193 -10.30 -2.57 -7.20
CA SER A 193 -10.88 -3.44 -6.19
C SER A 193 -11.88 -2.70 -5.27
N SER A 194 -11.59 -1.45 -4.92
CA SER A 194 -12.50 -0.61 -4.14
C SER A 194 -13.71 -0.16 -4.97
N ILE A 195 -13.50 0.19 -6.24
CA ILE A 195 -14.60 0.53 -7.16
C ILE A 195 -15.51 -0.68 -7.35
N ALA A 196 -14.95 -1.87 -7.57
CA ALA A 196 -15.73 -3.10 -7.71
C ALA A 196 -16.57 -3.40 -6.46
N ALA A 197 -16.02 -3.20 -5.26
CA ALA A 197 -16.73 -3.37 -4.01
C ALA A 197 -17.88 -2.35 -3.85
N ASP A 198 -17.63 -1.07 -4.20
CA ASP A 198 -18.67 -0.05 -4.20
C ASP A 198 -19.83 -0.41 -5.16
N LEU A 199 -19.51 -0.84 -6.39
CA LEU A 199 -20.52 -1.25 -7.38
C LEU A 199 -21.31 -2.48 -6.93
N ALA A 200 -20.65 -3.44 -6.27
CA ALA A 200 -21.30 -4.64 -5.72
C ALA A 200 -22.22 -4.34 -4.54
N SER A 201 -22.06 -3.21 -3.86
CA SER A 201 -22.88 -2.83 -2.69
C SER A 201 -24.33 -2.51 -3.02
N GLY A 202 -24.65 -2.25 -4.30
CA GLY A 202 -25.98 -1.79 -4.75
C GLY A 202 -26.23 -0.28 -4.53
N GLU A 203 -25.26 0.45 -3.93
CA GLU A 203 -25.41 1.91 -3.75
C GLU A 203 -25.14 2.72 -5.03
N TYR A 204 -24.56 2.08 -6.06
CA TYR A 204 -24.08 2.73 -7.29
C TYR A 204 -24.66 2.09 -8.56
N GLU A 205 -25.97 1.77 -8.56
CA GLU A 205 -26.62 1.06 -9.67
C GLU A 205 -26.53 1.80 -11.01
N ASP A 206 -26.49 3.16 -11.01
CA ASP A 206 -26.35 4.00 -12.21
C ASP A 206 -24.90 4.21 -12.65
N PHE A 207 -23.94 3.59 -11.96
CA PHE A 207 -22.50 3.73 -12.21
C PHE A 207 -21.92 2.41 -12.70
N GLU A 208 -20.74 2.51 -13.30
CA GLU A 208 -19.96 1.39 -13.82
C GLU A 208 -18.47 1.67 -13.73
N MET A 209 -17.67 0.63 -13.90
CA MET A 209 -16.22 0.68 -14.10
C MET A 209 -15.94 0.29 -15.56
N PRO A 210 -16.00 1.25 -16.51
CA PRO A 210 -16.10 0.94 -17.93
C PRO A 210 -14.76 0.69 -18.63
N LEU A 211 -13.66 1.15 -18.02
CA LEU A 211 -12.35 1.13 -18.65
C LEU A 211 -11.59 -0.13 -18.28
N LYS A 212 -10.57 -0.46 -19.07
CA LYS A 212 -9.63 -1.51 -18.72
C LYS A 212 -8.76 -1.03 -17.55
N THR A 213 -8.65 -1.84 -16.50
CA THR A 213 -7.74 -1.57 -15.38
C THR A 213 -6.30 -1.46 -15.86
N GLU A 214 -5.60 -0.44 -15.37
CA GLU A 214 -4.18 -0.20 -15.62
C GLU A 214 -3.37 -0.18 -14.34
N ASP A 215 -2.05 -0.30 -14.49
CA ASP A 215 -1.07 -0.13 -13.42
C ASP A 215 -1.39 -0.99 -12.19
N ASP A 216 -1.45 -2.32 -12.37
CA ASP A 216 -1.61 -3.26 -11.27
C ASP A 216 -0.46 -3.08 -10.26
N ASN A 217 -0.80 -2.50 -9.11
CA ASN A 217 0.17 -2.11 -8.09
C ASN A 217 0.02 -3.01 -6.85
N PRO A 218 1.05 -3.80 -6.53
CA PRO A 218 1.05 -4.60 -5.30
C PRO A 218 0.94 -3.72 -4.05
N TRP A 219 0.26 -4.20 -3.01
CA TRP A 219 0.18 -3.54 -1.72
C TRP A 219 1.04 -4.25 -0.68
N GLY A 220 1.82 -3.47 0.08
CA GLY A 220 2.70 -3.97 1.12
C GLY A 220 2.34 -3.42 2.50
N LEU A 221 2.68 -4.19 3.53
CA LEU A 221 2.79 -3.66 4.89
C LEU A 221 3.97 -2.71 4.94
N ALA A 222 3.88 -1.66 5.74
CA ALA A 222 5.02 -0.76 5.93
C ALA A 222 5.38 -0.59 7.41
N VAL A 223 6.67 -0.63 7.65
CA VAL A 223 7.35 -0.38 8.92
C VAL A 223 8.21 0.88 8.81
N PRO A 224 8.74 1.45 9.90
CA PRO A 224 9.70 2.55 9.82
C PRO A 224 10.84 2.25 8.84
N LEU A 225 11.28 3.28 8.12
CA LEU A 225 12.34 3.16 7.11
C LEU A 225 13.61 2.52 7.69
N GLY A 226 14.14 1.51 7.01
CA GLY A 226 15.33 0.75 7.42
C GLY A 226 15.04 -0.44 8.35
N GLU A 227 13.79 -0.59 8.84
CA GLU A 227 13.43 -1.74 9.69
C GLU A 227 12.82 -2.92 8.90
N GLU A 228 12.58 -2.79 7.58
CA GLU A 228 12.01 -3.83 6.74
C GLU A 228 12.83 -5.13 6.68
N SER A 229 14.14 -5.03 6.88
CA SER A 229 15.06 -6.18 6.94
C SER A 229 15.46 -6.57 8.37
N CYS A 230 14.98 -5.85 9.38
CA CYS A 230 15.27 -6.06 10.80
C CYS A 230 14.26 -7.03 11.45
N VAL A 231 14.30 -7.18 12.79
CA VAL A 231 13.43 -8.15 13.49
C VAL A 231 11.97 -7.89 13.19
N PHE A 232 11.51 -6.64 13.28
CA PHE A 232 10.11 -6.30 13.05
C PHE A 232 9.67 -6.56 11.60
N GLY A 233 10.43 -6.09 10.63
CA GLY A 233 10.12 -6.33 9.22
C GLY A 233 10.14 -7.83 8.85
N ARG A 234 11.09 -8.61 9.40
CA ARG A 234 11.13 -10.07 9.19
C ARG A 234 9.95 -10.79 9.81
N PHE A 235 9.50 -10.35 10.99
CA PHE A 235 8.30 -10.88 11.61
C PHE A 235 7.07 -10.59 10.72
N MET A 236 6.93 -9.36 10.22
CA MET A 236 5.87 -8.99 9.28
C MET A 236 5.94 -9.77 7.97
N ALA A 237 7.14 -10.01 7.44
CA ALA A 237 7.34 -10.87 6.27
C ALA A 237 6.84 -12.29 6.53
N GLY A 238 7.14 -12.86 7.69
CA GLY A 238 6.64 -14.16 8.13
C GLY A 238 5.11 -14.21 8.17
N MET A 239 4.46 -13.21 8.75
CA MET A 239 2.99 -13.08 8.76
C MET A 239 2.41 -13.06 7.34
N GLN A 240 2.99 -12.27 6.43
CA GLN A 240 2.53 -12.21 5.04
C GLN A 240 2.69 -13.54 4.31
N TYR A 241 3.81 -14.25 4.52
CA TYR A 241 4.01 -15.60 3.97
C TYR A 241 2.94 -16.58 4.47
N ASP A 242 2.67 -16.58 5.78
CA ASP A 242 1.68 -17.44 6.39
C ASP A 242 0.27 -17.16 5.83
N TRP A 243 -0.14 -15.90 5.78
CA TRP A 243 -1.42 -15.50 5.22
C TRP A 243 -1.60 -15.90 3.75
N LEU A 244 -0.56 -15.71 2.92
CA LEU A 244 -0.61 -16.05 1.50
C LEU A 244 -0.65 -17.57 1.30
N GLN A 245 0.18 -18.31 2.03
CA GLN A 245 0.28 -19.76 1.92
C GLN A 245 -0.97 -20.49 2.44
N SER A 246 -1.46 -20.10 3.61
CA SER A 246 -2.64 -20.72 4.22
C SER A 246 -3.95 -20.42 3.48
N GLY A 247 -3.96 -19.39 2.61
CA GLY A 247 -5.17 -18.87 1.99
C GLY A 247 -5.99 -17.94 2.91
N ARG A 248 -5.40 -17.52 4.02
CA ARG A 248 -6.09 -16.66 5.00
C ARG A 248 -6.62 -15.36 4.39
N LEU A 249 -5.89 -14.75 3.45
CA LEU A 249 -6.35 -13.54 2.78
C LEU A 249 -7.57 -13.78 1.88
N LEU A 250 -7.70 -14.97 1.27
CA LEU A 250 -8.89 -15.36 0.52
C LEU A 250 -10.12 -15.57 1.43
N GLU A 251 -9.91 -16.08 2.65
CA GLU A 251 -10.98 -16.18 3.65
C GLU A 251 -11.44 -14.78 4.12
N LEU A 252 -10.50 -13.84 4.25
CA LEU A 252 -10.82 -12.47 4.59
C LEU A 252 -11.55 -11.74 3.45
N GLU A 253 -11.21 -12.00 2.17
CA GLU A 253 -12.00 -11.51 1.03
C GLU A 253 -13.45 -11.99 1.12
N GLU A 254 -13.67 -13.29 1.37
CA GLU A 254 -15.00 -13.85 1.52
C GLU A 254 -15.76 -13.21 2.68
N LYS A 255 -15.11 -13.08 3.85
CA LYS A 255 -15.69 -12.43 5.04
C LYS A 255 -16.16 -11.01 4.76
N TRP A 256 -15.39 -10.25 3.99
CA TRP A 256 -15.66 -8.84 3.71
C TRP A 256 -16.40 -8.58 2.40
N GLY A 257 -16.83 -9.65 1.70
CA GLY A 257 -17.55 -9.55 0.44
C GLY A 257 -16.71 -8.96 -0.71
N ILE A 258 -15.40 -9.12 -0.63
CA ILE A 258 -14.47 -8.73 -1.70
C ILE A 258 -14.52 -9.80 -2.79
N GLN A 259 -14.53 -9.39 -4.04
CA GLN A 259 -14.41 -10.33 -5.15
C GLN A 259 -13.07 -11.08 -5.06
N ARG A 260 -13.14 -12.40 -5.17
CA ARG A 260 -11.96 -13.28 -5.11
C ARG A 260 -10.87 -12.84 -6.09
N SER A 261 -9.68 -12.63 -5.56
CA SER A 261 -8.55 -12.08 -6.30
C SER A 261 -7.73 -13.18 -6.96
N ALA A 262 -7.55 -13.11 -8.28
CA ALA A 262 -6.63 -14.00 -9.01
C ALA A 262 -5.17 -13.85 -8.53
N PHE A 263 -4.79 -12.68 -8.00
CA PHE A 263 -3.48 -12.49 -7.41
C PHE A 263 -3.31 -13.38 -6.17
N LEU A 264 -4.27 -13.37 -5.24
CA LEU A 264 -4.17 -14.19 -4.03
C LEU A 264 -4.21 -15.69 -4.33
N GLU A 265 -5.02 -16.12 -5.30
CA GLU A 265 -5.02 -17.52 -5.75
C GLU A 265 -3.65 -17.93 -6.29
N ALA A 266 -3.07 -17.12 -7.18
CA ALA A 266 -1.73 -17.36 -7.74
C ALA A 266 -0.62 -17.34 -6.66
N GLN A 267 -0.73 -16.49 -5.63
CA GLN A 267 0.23 -16.47 -4.53
C GLN A 267 0.08 -17.70 -3.62
N GLN A 268 -1.16 -18.11 -3.32
CA GLN A 268 -1.40 -19.31 -2.55
C GLN A 268 -0.81 -20.54 -3.24
N ASP A 269 -1.07 -20.72 -4.53
CA ASP A 269 -0.50 -21.81 -5.32
C ASP A 269 1.03 -21.76 -5.28
N ARG A 270 1.62 -20.62 -5.54
CA ARG A 270 3.07 -20.41 -5.55
C ARG A 270 3.74 -20.79 -4.22
N PHE A 271 3.14 -20.41 -3.09
CA PHE A 271 3.72 -20.67 -1.78
C PHE A 271 3.39 -22.04 -1.23
N SER A 272 2.30 -22.67 -1.67
CA SER A 272 1.96 -24.05 -1.32
C SER A 272 2.91 -25.06 -1.97
N ASP A 273 3.29 -24.84 -3.22
CA ASP A 273 4.22 -25.71 -3.96
C ASP A 273 5.63 -25.74 -3.33
N TRP A 274 6.03 -24.65 -2.71
CA TRP A 274 7.37 -24.52 -2.09
C TRP A 274 7.59 -25.43 -0.88
N LEU A 275 6.54 -25.90 -0.22
CA LEU A 275 6.60 -26.85 0.89
C LEU A 275 6.43 -28.30 0.44
N ALA A 276 6.08 -28.55 -0.83
CA ALA A 276 5.92 -29.87 -1.39
C ALA A 276 7.24 -30.45 -1.96
N GLU A 277 8.29 -29.62 -2.10
CA GLU A 277 9.65 -30.01 -2.50
C GLU A 277 10.58 -30.17 -1.28
#